data_6dc86f20a63b76355f41b5fca9c1410c
#
_entry.id   6dc86f20a63b76355f41b5fca9c1410c
#
_cell.length_a   1.000
_cell.length_b   1.000
_cell.length_c   1.000
_cell.angle_alpha   90.00
_cell.angle_beta   90.00
_cell.angle_gamma   90.00
#
_symmetry.space_group_name_H-M   'P 1'
#
loop_
_entity.id
_entity.type
_entity.pdbx_description
1 polymer ?
#
loop_
_entity_poly.entity_id
_entity_poly.type
_entity_poly.pdbx_seq_one_letter_code
_entity_poly.pdbx_strand_id
1 'polypeptide(L)'
;YGAYADTNQRQESPAQRQYLDTVVTGVANREEELNAAISRFSIGWDIRRISRLTRCIMQLAMFETLYMEDVPTAVAISEAVRLAKKYDGTEAGAFTNGILGSFARSLPVDGEVTCQQ
;
A
#
# COMPACT_ATOMS: atom_id res chain seq x y z
N TYR A 1 -11.01 15.67 13.57
CA TYR A 1 -11.04 15.42 12.14
C TYR A 1 -11.56 16.61 11.35
N GLY A 2 -12.59 17.29 11.85
CA GLY A 2 -13.16 18.42 11.15
C GLY A 2 -12.16 19.55 10.95
N ALA A 3 -11.46 19.92 12.00
CA ALA A 3 -10.49 21.01 11.89
C ALA A 3 -9.35 20.63 10.99
N TYR A 4 -8.91 19.39 11.12
CA TYR A 4 -7.81 18.89 10.28
C TYR A 4 -8.26 18.82 8.82
N ALA A 5 -9.46 18.36 8.58
CA ALA A 5 -9.99 18.27 7.24
C ALA A 5 -10.12 19.63 6.58
N ASP A 6 -10.56 20.63 7.36
CA ASP A 6 -10.68 21.98 6.83
C ASP A 6 -9.33 22.51 6.37
N THR A 7 -8.32 22.31 7.21
CA THR A 7 -6.98 22.78 6.86
C THR A 7 -6.48 22.10 5.62
N ASN A 8 -6.69 20.80 5.52
CA ASN A 8 -6.23 20.05 4.37
C ASN A 8 -7.00 20.37 3.12
N GLN A 9 -8.30 20.59 3.25
CA GLN A 9 -9.11 20.91 2.09
C GLN A 9 -8.68 22.18 1.42
N ARG A 10 -8.26 23.15 2.20
CA ARG A 10 -7.81 24.41 1.62
C ARG A 10 -6.53 24.25 0.83
N GLN A 11 -5.76 23.19 1.13
CA GLN A 11 -4.51 22.95 0.44
C GLN A 11 -4.61 21.90 -0.64
N GLU A 12 -5.70 21.20 -0.68
CA GLU A 12 -5.90 20.13 -1.65
C GLU A 12 -6.19 20.70 -3.01
N SER A 13 -5.46 20.25 -4.02
CA SER A 13 -5.78 20.59 -5.39
C SER A 13 -6.84 19.63 -5.92
N PRO A 14 -7.55 20.01 -6.99
CA PRO A 14 -8.49 19.08 -7.63
C PRO A 14 -7.82 17.79 -8.07
N ALA A 15 -6.58 17.86 -8.51
CA ALA A 15 -5.85 16.66 -8.93
C ALA A 15 -5.60 15.73 -7.75
N GLN A 16 -5.25 16.30 -6.59
CA GLN A 16 -5.03 15.49 -5.39
C GLN A 16 -6.31 14.81 -4.93
N ARG A 17 -7.42 15.55 -4.99
CA ARG A 17 -8.70 14.97 -4.60
C ARG A 17 -9.09 13.84 -5.54
N GLN A 18 -8.88 14.02 -6.83
CA GLN A 18 -9.19 12.97 -7.78
C GLN A 18 -8.32 11.74 -7.56
N TYR A 19 -7.05 11.96 -7.25
CA TYR A 19 -6.15 10.86 -6.95
C TYR A 19 -6.66 10.08 -5.73
N LEU A 20 -6.99 10.79 -4.65
CA LEU A 20 -7.50 10.15 -3.43
C LEU A 20 -8.78 9.37 -3.70
N ASP A 21 -9.70 9.97 -4.47
CA ASP A 21 -10.94 9.27 -4.81
C ASP A 21 -10.67 8.00 -5.60
N THR A 22 -9.76 8.07 -6.55
CA THR A 22 -9.40 6.92 -7.36
C THR A 22 -8.82 5.81 -6.50
N VAL A 23 -7.90 6.17 -5.60
CA VAL A 23 -7.22 5.17 -4.78
C VAL A 23 -8.19 4.56 -3.78
N VAL A 24 -8.97 5.39 -3.09
CA VAL A 24 -9.90 4.88 -2.09
C VAL A 24 -10.95 3.97 -2.73
N THR A 25 -11.50 4.41 -3.84
CA THR A 25 -12.50 3.61 -4.55
C THR A 25 -11.89 2.33 -5.09
N GLY A 26 -10.68 2.44 -5.64
CA GLY A 26 -10.00 1.28 -6.19
C GLY A 26 -9.69 0.24 -5.14
N VAL A 27 -9.22 0.68 -3.97
CA VAL A 27 -8.93 -0.25 -2.88
C VAL A 27 -10.22 -0.92 -2.41
N ALA A 28 -11.28 -0.14 -2.24
CA ALA A 28 -12.55 -0.69 -1.78
C ALA A 28 -13.10 -1.74 -2.75
N ASN A 29 -12.97 -1.47 -4.05
CA ASN A 29 -13.49 -2.38 -5.06
C ASN A 29 -12.66 -3.64 -5.20
N ARG A 30 -11.42 -3.62 -4.71
CA ARG A 30 -10.51 -4.75 -4.83
C ARG A 30 -10.10 -5.32 -3.49
N GLU A 31 -10.92 -5.11 -2.48
CA GLU A 31 -10.56 -5.52 -1.12
C GLU A 31 -10.26 -7.00 -1.01
N GLU A 32 -11.07 -7.83 -1.64
CA GLU A 32 -10.86 -9.27 -1.59
C GLU A 32 -9.53 -9.66 -2.23
N GLU A 33 -9.25 -9.08 -3.38
CA GLU A 33 -8.02 -9.33 -4.10
C GLU A 33 -6.81 -8.91 -3.27
N LEU A 34 -6.88 -7.73 -2.67
CA LEU A 34 -5.76 -7.20 -1.91
C LEU A 34 -5.56 -7.97 -0.62
N ASN A 35 -6.64 -8.37 0.04
CA ASN A 35 -6.53 -9.19 1.24
C ASN A 35 -5.96 -10.57 0.91
N ALA A 36 -6.33 -11.14 -0.22
CA ALA A 36 -5.77 -12.40 -0.64
C ALA A 36 -4.27 -12.28 -0.87
N ALA A 37 -3.83 -11.16 -1.44
CA ALA A 37 -2.41 -10.93 -1.64
C ALA A 37 -1.66 -10.81 -0.31
N ILE A 38 -2.24 -10.10 0.64
CA ILE A 38 -1.63 -9.98 1.96
C ILE A 38 -1.48 -11.36 2.60
N SER A 39 -2.52 -12.17 2.54
CA SER A 39 -2.47 -13.51 3.09
C SER A 39 -1.42 -14.37 2.40
N ARG A 40 -1.34 -14.24 1.10
CA ARG A 40 -0.39 -15.04 0.32
C ARG A 40 1.05 -14.74 0.69
N PHE A 41 1.37 -13.48 0.97
CA PHE A 41 2.74 -13.07 1.23
C PHE A 41 3.06 -12.92 2.71
N SER A 42 2.14 -13.34 3.59
CA SER A 42 2.35 -13.23 5.03
C SER A 42 2.88 -14.52 5.66
N ILE A 43 3.39 -15.42 4.85
CA ILE A 43 3.94 -16.67 5.35
C ILE A 43 5.08 -16.36 6.31
N GLY A 44 5.01 -16.96 7.50
CA GLY A 44 6.01 -16.67 8.51
C GLY A 44 5.63 -15.56 9.45
N TRP A 45 4.55 -14.86 9.15
CA TRP A 45 4.05 -13.78 10.00
C TRP A 45 2.75 -14.19 10.66
N ASP A 46 2.53 -13.73 11.88
CA ASP A 46 1.26 -13.97 12.55
C ASP A 46 0.28 -12.91 12.09
N ILE A 47 -0.57 -13.27 11.15
CA ILE A 47 -1.50 -12.34 10.53
C ILE A 47 -2.47 -11.75 11.55
N ARG A 48 -2.71 -12.45 12.66
CA ARG A 48 -3.60 -11.94 13.70
C ARG A 48 -3.00 -10.74 14.41
N ARG A 49 -1.70 -10.54 14.30
CA ARG A 49 -1.02 -9.40 14.91
C ARG A 49 -1.01 -8.19 14.00
N ILE A 50 -1.47 -8.34 12.79
CA ILE A 50 -1.51 -7.23 11.83
C ILE A 50 -2.77 -6.41 12.10
N SER A 51 -2.58 -5.16 12.48
CA SER A 51 -3.70 -4.29 12.79
C SER A 51 -4.46 -3.91 11.53
N ARG A 52 -5.68 -3.43 11.73
CA ARG A 52 -6.47 -2.94 10.60
C ARG A 52 -5.74 -1.79 9.89
N LEU A 53 -5.11 -0.91 10.66
CA LEU A 53 -4.38 0.21 10.09
C LEU A 53 -3.26 -0.27 9.18
N THR A 54 -2.43 -1.19 9.66
CA THR A 54 -1.33 -1.71 8.86
C THR A 54 -1.85 -2.44 7.64
N ARG A 55 -2.95 -3.19 7.78
CA ARG A 55 -3.56 -3.87 6.65
C ARG A 55 -4.00 -2.87 5.59
N CYS A 56 -4.63 -1.77 6.00
CA CYS A 56 -5.05 -0.74 5.05
C CYS A 56 -3.86 -0.09 4.36
N ILE A 57 -2.79 0.14 5.10
CA ILE A 57 -1.58 0.72 4.52
C ILE A 57 -1.01 -0.21 3.45
N MET A 58 -0.99 -1.51 3.73
CA MET A 58 -0.49 -2.47 2.75
C MET A 58 -1.40 -2.57 1.54
N GLN A 59 -2.72 -2.54 1.75
CA GLN A 59 -3.67 -2.56 0.64
C GLN A 59 -3.45 -1.36 -0.27
N LEU A 60 -3.25 -0.20 0.32
CA LEU A 60 -3.01 1.01 -0.45
C LEU A 60 -1.75 0.88 -1.28
N ALA A 61 -0.67 0.42 -0.67
CA ALA A 61 0.60 0.28 -1.37
C ALA A 61 0.50 -0.74 -2.50
N MET A 62 -0.19 -1.85 -2.26
CA MET A 62 -0.38 -2.86 -3.30
C MET A 62 -1.21 -2.31 -4.45
N PHE A 63 -2.25 -1.55 -4.14
CA PHE A 63 -3.06 -0.95 -5.18
C PHE A 63 -2.24 0.02 -6.03
N GLU A 64 -1.45 0.85 -5.36
CA GLU A 64 -0.60 1.80 -6.08
C GLU A 64 0.37 1.08 -7.00
N THR A 65 0.95 0.00 -6.49
CA THR A 65 1.91 -0.77 -7.28
C THR A 65 1.26 -1.44 -8.48
N LEU A 66 0.06 -1.96 -8.30
CA LEU A 66 -0.60 -2.71 -9.36
C LEU A 66 -1.30 -1.84 -10.39
N TYR A 67 -1.85 -0.71 -9.95
CA TYR A 67 -2.77 0.04 -10.79
C TYR A 67 -2.40 1.50 -11.03
N MET A 68 -1.39 1.99 -10.32
CA MET A 68 -0.99 3.39 -10.46
C MET A 68 0.42 3.44 -11.04
N GLU A 69 0.51 3.55 -12.34
CA GLU A 69 1.80 3.42 -13.03
C GLU A 69 2.79 4.50 -12.67
N ASP A 70 2.32 5.68 -12.31
CA ASP A 70 3.24 6.76 -11.96
C ASP A 70 3.83 6.63 -10.57
N VAL A 71 3.42 5.65 -9.79
CA VAL A 71 3.98 5.47 -8.45
C VAL A 71 5.01 4.34 -8.51
N PRO A 72 6.30 4.64 -8.38
CA PRO A 72 7.31 3.57 -8.38
C PRO A 72 7.10 2.62 -7.21
N THR A 73 7.29 1.34 -7.47
CA THR A 73 7.09 0.31 -6.46
C THR A 73 7.91 0.59 -5.20
N ALA A 74 9.17 0.94 -5.38
CA ALA A 74 10.04 1.20 -4.23
C ALA A 74 9.53 2.35 -3.38
N VAL A 75 8.95 3.37 -4.01
CA VAL A 75 8.40 4.51 -3.29
C VAL A 75 7.16 4.10 -2.52
N ALA A 76 6.28 3.32 -3.15
CA ALA A 76 5.06 2.87 -2.49
C ALA A 76 5.38 2.05 -1.25
N ILE A 77 6.33 1.13 -1.37
CA ILE A 77 6.72 0.29 -0.25
C ILE A 77 7.39 1.11 0.84
N SER A 78 8.29 2.00 0.46
CA SER A 78 9.01 2.83 1.43
C SER A 78 8.05 3.67 2.26
N GLU A 79 7.06 4.27 1.59
CA GLU A 79 6.07 5.08 2.28
C GLU A 79 5.19 4.24 3.18
N ALA A 80 4.83 3.05 2.73
CA ALA A 80 4.00 2.16 3.54
C ALA A 80 4.73 1.74 4.81
N VAL A 81 6.00 1.39 4.68
CA VAL A 81 6.81 0.99 5.84
C VAL A 81 6.93 2.15 6.81
N ARG A 82 7.18 3.35 6.29
CA ARG A 82 7.31 4.54 7.12
C ARG A 82 6.03 4.81 7.90
N LEU A 83 4.90 4.73 7.22
CA LEU A 83 3.61 4.98 7.85
C LEU A 83 3.27 3.91 8.90
N ALA A 84 3.51 2.65 8.56
CA ALA A 84 3.23 1.57 9.51
C ALA A 84 4.08 1.72 10.76
N LYS A 85 5.35 2.03 10.57
CA LYS A 85 6.26 2.19 11.70
C LYS A 85 5.86 3.38 12.55
N LYS A 86 5.47 4.47 11.92
CA LYS A 86 5.14 5.70 12.62
C LYS A 86 3.86 5.56 13.43
N TYR A 87 2.84 4.92 12.88
CA TYR A 87 1.52 4.91 13.48
C TYR A 87 1.15 3.60 14.15
N ASP A 88 1.87 2.53 13.88
CA ASP A 88 1.52 1.23 14.44
C ASP A 88 2.72 0.51 15.04
N GLY A 89 3.89 1.12 15.02
CA GLY A 89 5.05 0.59 15.74
C GLY A 89 6.05 -0.11 14.86
N THR A 90 7.18 -0.42 15.47
CA THR A 90 8.31 -1.02 14.77
C THR A 90 7.96 -2.36 14.17
N GLU A 91 7.19 -3.17 14.90
CA GLU A 91 6.82 -4.49 14.41
C GLU A 91 5.95 -4.37 13.16
N ALA A 92 5.04 -3.39 13.14
CA ALA A 92 4.20 -3.17 11.97
C ALA A 92 5.04 -2.77 10.77
N GLY A 93 6.08 -1.97 10.99
CA GLY A 93 7.00 -1.63 9.90
C GLY A 93 7.68 -2.86 9.34
N ALA A 94 8.09 -3.78 10.22
CA ALA A 94 8.75 -5.01 9.78
C ALA A 94 7.78 -5.89 8.99
N PHE A 95 6.54 -6.06 9.46
CA PHE A 95 5.52 -6.79 8.71
C PHE A 95 5.36 -6.20 7.31
N THR A 96 5.18 -4.89 7.27
CA THR A 96 4.91 -4.20 6.01
C THR A 96 6.07 -4.40 5.04
N ASN A 97 7.28 -4.21 5.53
CA ASN A 97 8.44 -4.37 4.67
C ASN A 97 8.55 -5.80 4.14
N GLY A 98 8.36 -6.79 5.02
CA GLY A 98 8.47 -8.18 4.62
C GLY A 98 7.42 -8.60 3.63
N ILE A 99 6.17 -8.26 3.92
CA ILE A 99 5.05 -8.67 3.07
C ILE A 99 5.08 -7.94 1.74
N LEU A 100 5.28 -6.63 1.76
CA LEU A 100 5.31 -5.86 0.52
C LEU A 100 6.55 -6.18 -0.31
N GLY A 101 7.67 -6.48 0.36
CA GLY A 101 8.87 -6.88 -0.35
C GLY A 101 8.65 -8.19 -1.12
N SER A 102 8.02 -9.17 -0.47
CA SER A 102 7.71 -10.42 -1.14
C SER A 102 6.71 -10.22 -2.27
N PHE A 103 5.72 -9.38 -2.02
CA PHE A 103 4.73 -9.04 -3.05
C PHE A 103 5.40 -8.43 -4.27
N ALA A 104 6.30 -7.48 -4.04
CA ALA A 104 6.97 -6.80 -5.14
C ALA A 104 7.84 -7.76 -5.96
N ARG A 105 8.50 -8.69 -5.26
CA ARG A 105 9.35 -9.65 -5.96
C ARG A 105 8.57 -10.63 -6.82
N SER A 106 7.28 -10.79 -6.52
CA SER A 106 6.43 -11.68 -7.30
C SER A 106 5.89 -11.03 -8.55
N LEU A 107 6.03 -9.72 -8.67
CA LEU A 107 5.45 -8.99 -9.80
C LEU A 107 6.39 -9.04 -10.99
N PRO A 108 5.81 -9.01 -12.21
CA PRO A 108 6.64 -8.87 -13.40
C PRO A 108 7.36 -7.52 -13.35
N VAL A 109 8.61 -7.52 -13.80
CA VAL A 109 9.38 -6.29 -13.88
C VAL A 109 9.26 -5.75 -15.28
N ASP A 110 8.77 -4.51 -15.40
CA ASP A 110 8.54 -3.90 -16.69
C ASP A 110 9.83 -3.90 -17.51
N GLY A 111 9.70 -4.35 -18.72
CA GLY A 111 10.82 -4.34 -19.63
C GLY A 111 11.85 -5.40 -19.36
N GLU A 112 11.94 -5.86 -18.13
CA GLU A 112 12.93 -6.89 -17.79
C GLU A 112 12.33 -8.27 -17.78
N VAL A 113 11.03 -8.33 -17.59
CA VAL A 113 10.34 -9.61 -17.59
C VAL A 113 10.69 -10.40 -18.84
N THR A 114 10.58 -9.75 -19.97
CA THR A 114 10.86 -10.42 -21.24
C THR A 114 12.32 -10.79 -21.36
N CYS A 115 13.19 -9.98 -20.82
CA CYS A 115 14.62 -10.24 -20.92
C CYS A 115 15.05 -11.39 -20.05
N GLN A 116 14.35 -11.60 -18.97
CA GLN A 116 14.76 -12.63 -18.02
C GLN A 116 14.04 -13.93 -18.22
N GLN A 117 13.03 -13.89 -19.01
CA GLN A 117 12.30 -15.10 -19.34
C GLN A 117 13.00 -15.88 -20.46
#